data_bd3d4287428a21a4e074dbb9d450fd39
#
_entry.id   bd3d4287428a21a4e074dbb9d450fd39
#
_cell.length_a   1.000
_cell.length_b   1.000
_cell.length_c   1.000
_cell.angle_alpha   90.00
_cell.angle_beta   90.00
_cell.angle_gamma   90.00
#
_symmetry.space_group_name_H-M   'P 1'
#
loop_
_entity.id
_entity.type
_entity.pdbx_description
1 polymer ?
#
loop_
_entity_poly.entity_id
_entity_poly.type
_entity_poly.pdbx_seq_one_letter_code
_entity_poly.pdbx_strand_id
1 'polypeptide(L)'
;MMRNVYSVGQVNAYIKNMFTQDFMLNRIYVKGEVSNCKYHTSGHIYFSLKDESGMIACIMFAGQRGGLSFRMQEGQQVIVLGNVTTYERDGKYQLLSLIHISEPTRRSYI
;
A
#
# COMPACT_ATOMS: atom_id res chain seq x y z
N MET A 1 -37.69 8.27 18.39
CA MET A 1 -37.24 7.88 17.07
C MET A 1 -35.81 7.40 17.07
N MET A 2 -35.59 6.30 16.42
CA MET A 2 -34.26 5.71 16.38
C MET A 2 -33.40 6.40 15.35
N ARG A 3 -32.20 6.69 15.73
CA ARG A 3 -31.19 7.06 14.75
C ARG A 3 -30.53 5.80 14.23
N ASN A 4 -29.98 5.88 13.06
CA ASN A 4 -29.16 4.79 12.57
C ASN A 4 -27.90 4.73 13.40
N VAL A 5 -27.65 3.58 13.98
CA VAL A 5 -26.49 3.36 14.83
C VAL A 5 -25.69 2.23 14.22
N TYR A 6 -24.41 2.45 14.03
CA TYR A 6 -23.53 1.49 13.40
C TYR A 6 -22.46 1.03 14.36
N SER A 7 -22.09 -0.23 14.25
CA SER A 7 -20.94 -0.74 15.00
C SER A 7 -19.64 -0.26 14.35
N VAL A 8 -18.56 -0.34 15.09
CA VAL A 8 -17.23 -0.01 14.53
C VAL A 8 -16.95 -0.88 13.31
N GLY A 9 -17.26 -2.17 13.41
CA GLY A 9 -17.03 -3.08 12.28
C GLY A 9 -17.84 -2.67 11.05
N GLN A 10 -19.06 -2.23 11.24
CA GLN A 10 -19.88 -1.79 10.11
C GLN A 10 -19.29 -0.55 9.45
N VAL A 11 -18.79 0.39 10.23
CA VAL A 11 -18.17 1.60 9.69
C VAL A 11 -16.91 1.24 8.90
N ASN A 12 -16.07 0.42 9.48
CA ASN A 12 -14.82 0.03 8.81
C ASN A 12 -15.09 -0.75 7.53
N ALA A 13 -16.06 -1.64 7.56
CA ALA A 13 -16.44 -2.40 6.37
C ALA A 13 -16.99 -1.50 5.28
N TYR A 14 -17.79 -0.52 5.67
CA TYR A 14 -18.34 0.43 4.72
C TYR A 14 -17.23 1.22 4.03
N ILE A 15 -16.27 1.71 4.82
CA ILE A 15 -15.15 2.47 4.29
C ILE A 15 -14.32 1.60 3.34
N LYS A 16 -14.05 0.36 3.75
CA LYS A 16 -13.31 -0.56 2.89
C LYS A 16 -14.03 -0.78 1.57
N ASN A 17 -15.34 -0.92 1.63
CA ASN A 17 -16.13 -1.11 0.42
C ASN A 17 -16.04 0.10 -0.51
N MET A 18 -16.03 1.30 0.05
CA MET A 18 -15.86 2.51 -0.75
C MET A 18 -14.50 2.52 -1.46
N PHE A 19 -13.45 2.11 -0.75
CA PHE A 19 -12.12 2.00 -1.37
C PHE A 19 -12.13 0.98 -2.50
N THR A 20 -12.78 -0.16 -2.26
CA THR A 20 -12.85 -1.23 -3.26
C THR A 20 -13.55 -0.78 -4.53
N GLN A 21 -14.54 0.10 -4.40
CA GLN A 21 -15.30 0.58 -5.53
C GLN A 21 -14.66 1.79 -6.22
N ASP A 22 -13.65 2.36 -5.62
CA ASP A 22 -12.99 3.52 -6.20
C ASP A 22 -12.04 3.08 -7.30
N PHE A 23 -12.29 3.57 -8.49
CA PHE A 23 -11.54 3.16 -9.65
C PHE A 23 -10.05 3.51 -9.56
N MET A 24 -9.76 4.69 -9.05
CA MET A 24 -8.38 5.16 -8.96
C MET A 24 -7.60 4.38 -7.90
N LEU A 25 -8.21 4.14 -6.75
CA LEU A 25 -7.52 3.49 -5.65
C LEU A 25 -7.27 2.01 -5.88
N ASN A 26 -8.00 1.39 -6.81
CA ASN A 26 -7.81 -0.03 -7.11
C ASN A 26 -6.57 -0.31 -7.92
N ARG A 27 -6.05 0.71 -8.59
CA ARG A 27 -4.85 0.54 -9.39
C ARG A 27 -4.17 1.89 -9.53
N ILE A 28 -3.15 2.10 -8.74
CA ILE A 28 -2.53 3.41 -8.64
C ILE A 28 -1.03 3.25 -8.53
N TYR A 29 -0.31 4.18 -9.15
CA TYR A 29 1.14 4.27 -9.01
C TYR A 29 1.43 5.30 -7.92
N VAL A 30 2.23 4.89 -6.95
CA VAL A 30 2.59 5.78 -5.84
C VAL A 30 4.10 5.89 -5.78
N LYS A 31 4.60 7.11 -5.76
CA LYS A 31 6.03 7.39 -5.68
C LYS A 31 6.38 7.80 -4.26
N GLY A 32 7.48 7.29 -3.76
CA GLY A 32 7.95 7.68 -2.45
C GLY A 32 9.28 7.06 -2.11
N GLU A 33 9.75 7.41 -0.94
CA GLU A 33 10.99 6.89 -0.39
C GLU A 33 10.67 5.71 0.52
N VAL A 34 11.39 4.61 0.34
CA VAL A 34 11.22 3.42 1.17
C VAL A 34 11.71 3.70 2.59
N SER A 35 10.90 3.35 3.55
CA SER A 35 11.19 3.51 4.97
C SER A 35 10.66 2.29 5.72
N ASN A 36 11.29 1.95 6.83
CA ASN A 36 10.86 0.82 7.67
C ASN A 36 10.70 -0.48 6.88
N CYS A 37 11.66 -0.76 6.01
CA CYS A 37 11.59 -1.93 5.16
C CYS A 37 11.99 -3.18 5.93
N LYS A 38 11.10 -4.16 5.94
CA LYS A 38 11.34 -5.43 6.64
C LYS A 38 10.98 -6.60 5.75
N TYR A 39 11.96 -7.47 5.55
CA TYR A 39 11.75 -8.73 4.86
C TYR A 39 11.36 -9.75 5.91
N HIS A 40 10.08 -10.07 5.95
CA HIS A 40 9.55 -10.97 6.96
C HIS A 40 9.85 -12.42 6.61
N THR A 41 9.94 -13.29 7.63
CA THR A 41 10.22 -14.71 7.42
C THR A 41 9.13 -15.40 6.60
N SER A 42 7.91 -14.87 6.58
CA SER A 42 6.83 -15.37 5.75
C SER A 42 7.06 -15.15 4.26
N GLY A 43 8.04 -14.33 3.91
CA GLY A 43 8.31 -13.95 2.54
C GLY A 43 7.68 -12.62 2.13
N HIS A 44 6.78 -12.10 2.94
CA HIS A 44 6.20 -10.78 2.69
C HIS A 44 7.20 -9.68 2.98
N ILE A 45 7.11 -8.58 2.27
CA ILE A 45 7.94 -7.40 2.54
C ILE A 45 7.03 -6.31 3.06
N TYR A 46 7.31 -5.82 4.24
CA TYR A 46 6.57 -4.72 4.86
C TYR A 46 7.43 -3.48 4.77
N PHE A 47 6.86 -2.40 4.31
CA PHE A 47 7.60 -1.15 4.19
C PHE A 47 6.63 0.01 4.24
N SER A 48 7.17 1.21 4.32
CA SER A 48 6.39 2.43 4.18
C SER A 48 6.95 3.23 3.03
N LEU A 49 6.09 3.97 2.38
CA LEU A 49 6.50 5.00 1.43
C LEU A 49 6.26 6.34 2.07
N LYS A 50 7.23 7.22 1.98
CA LYS A 50 7.09 8.54 2.55
C LYS A 50 7.60 9.60 1.59
N ASP A 51 7.12 10.80 1.79
CA ASP A 51 7.64 12.00 1.18
C ASP A 51 7.61 13.09 2.25
N GLU A 52 7.83 14.33 1.85
CA GLU A 52 7.88 15.42 2.82
C GLU A 52 6.53 15.72 3.47
N SER A 53 5.45 15.22 2.91
CA SER A 53 4.09 15.52 3.37
C SER A 53 3.40 14.38 4.07
N GLY A 54 3.84 13.15 3.88
CA GLY A 54 3.10 12.02 4.45
C GLY A 54 3.79 10.69 4.31
N MET A 55 3.12 9.69 4.84
CA MET A 55 3.62 8.33 4.82
C MET A 55 2.44 7.36 4.67
N ILE A 56 2.66 6.29 3.93
CA ILE A 56 1.65 5.24 3.78
C ILE A 56 2.32 3.89 3.99
N ALA A 57 1.65 3.03 4.76
CA ALA A 57 2.13 1.68 4.97
C ALA A 57 1.88 0.83 3.73
N CYS A 58 2.82 -0.03 3.42
CA CYS A 58 2.76 -0.87 2.23
C CYS A 58 3.09 -2.30 2.58
N ILE A 59 2.56 -3.22 1.79
CA ILE A 59 2.94 -4.62 1.90
C ILE A 59 3.05 -5.22 0.50
N MET A 60 4.12 -5.96 0.27
CA MET A 60 4.26 -6.78 -0.91
C MET A 60 4.19 -8.23 -0.46
N PHE A 61 3.16 -8.94 -0.91
CA PHE A 61 3.00 -10.34 -0.53
C PHE A 61 4.04 -11.21 -1.23
N ALA A 62 4.39 -12.31 -0.59
CA ALA A 62 5.42 -13.21 -1.10
C ALA A 62 5.16 -13.61 -2.55
N GLY A 63 3.91 -13.84 -2.91
CA GLY A 63 3.55 -14.23 -4.27
C GLY A 63 3.80 -13.17 -5.32
N GLN A 64 3.99 -11.92 -4.91
CA GLN A 64 4.21 -10.82 -5.82
C GLN A 64 5.69 -10.46 -6.00
N ARG A 65 6.57 -11.10 -5.23
CA ARG A 65 7.99 -10.73 -5.25
C ARG A 65 8.69 -11.03 -6.56
N GLY A 66 8.12 -11.90 -7.35
CA GLY A 66 8.69 -12.21 -8.67
C GLY A 66 8.79 -11.00 -9.59
N GLY A 67 7.99 -9.98 -9.35
CA GLY A 67 8.05 -8.75 -10.13
C GLY A 67 9.08 -7.75 -9.65
N LEU A 68 9.73 -8.03 -8.53
CA LEU A 68 10.71 -7.13 -7.94
C LEU A 68 12.09 -7.45 -8.49
N SER A 69 12.68 -6.52 -9.22
CA SER A 69 13.95 -6.74 -9.90
C SER A 69 15.16 -6.31 -9.09
N PHE A 70 14.95 -5.79 -7.90
CA PHE A 70 16.04 -5.31 -7.04
C PHE A 70 15.67 -5.55 -5.59
N ARG A 71 16.66 -5.48 -4.71
CA ARG A 71 16.41 -5.60 -3.29
C ARG A 71 15.98 -4.26 -2.74
N MET A 72 14.82 -4.24 -2.11
CA MET A 72 14.29 -3.01 -1.56
C MET A 72 15.01 -2.65 -0.27
N GLN A 73 15.44 -1.40 -0.15
CA GLN A 73 16.20 -0.93 0.98
C GLN A 73 15.72 0.44 1.44
N GLU A 74 16.03 0.76 2.69
CA GLU A 74 15.75 2.08 3.23
C GLU A 74 16.33 3.17 2.34
N GLY A 75 15.57 4.22 2.16
CA GLY A 75 16.04 5.40 1.44
C GLY A 75 15.92 5.35 -0.06
N GLN A 76 15.55 4.21 -0.62
CA GLN A 76 15.36 4.14 -2.07
C GLN A 76 14.13 4.91 -2.51
N GLN A 77 14.25 5.58 -3.65
CA GLN A 77 13.08 6.18 -4.29
C GLN A 77 12.49 5.13 -5.22
N VAL A 78 11.20 4.86 -5.05
CA VAL A 78 10.53 3.83 -5.85
C VAL A 78 9.18 4.33 -6.32
N ILE A 79 8.66 3.64 -7.34
CA ILE A 79 7.29 3.80 -7.80
C ILE A 79 6.63 2.44 -7.65
N VAL A 80 5.56 2.39 -6.89
CA VAL A 80 4.85 1.15 -6.58
C VAL A 80 3.49 1.19 -7.25
N LEU A 81 3.19 0.16 -8.02
CA LEU A 81 1.84 -0.04 -8.54
C LEU A 81 1.09 -0.90 -7.53
N GLY A 82 -0.03 -0.42 -7.05
CA GLY A 82 -0.78 -1.15 -6.07
C GLY A 82 -2.21 -0.71 -5.98
N ASN A 83 -2.90 -1.26 -5.01
CA ASN A 83 -4.22 -0.77 -4.67
C ASN A 83 -4.23 -0.33 -3.21
N VAL A 84 -4.97 0.73 -2.96
CA VAL A 84 -5.12 1.26 -1.60
C VAL A 84 -6.39 0.67 -1.03
N THR A 85 -6.27 0.06 0.13
CA THR A 85 -7.41 -0.54 0.81
C THR A 85 -7.28 -0.32 2.31
N THR A 86 -8.31 -0.64 3.05
CA THR A 86 -8.26 -0.54 4.50
C THR A 86 -8.02 -1.90 5.11
N TYR A 87 -7.31 -1.90 6.22
CA TYR A 87 -7.23 -3.07 7.08
C TYR A 87 -8.36 -2.90 8.09
N GLU A 88 -9.44 -3.63 7.91
CA GLU A 88 -10.66 -3.40 8.67
C GLU A 88 -10.46 -3.49 10.17
N ARG A 89 -9.61 -4.41 10.58
CA ARG A 89 -9.39 -4.65 11.99
C ARG A 89 -8.87 -3.40 12.72
N ASP A 90 -7.96 -2.68 12.08
CA ASP A 90 -7.32 -1.52 12.69
C ASP A 90 -7.88 -0.20 12.21
N GLY A 91 -8.70 -0.22 11.17
CA GLY A 91 -9.25 1.01 10.61
C GLY A 91 -8.21 1.87 9.91
N LYS A 92 -7.13 1.27 9.44
CA LYS A 92 -6.07 1.98 8.73
C LYS A 92 -6.06 1.61 7.27
N TYR A 93 -5.63 2.54 6.43
CA TYR A 93 -5.47 2.22 5.02
C TYR A 93 -4.01 1.92 4.71
N GLN A 94 -3.81 1.17 3.65
CA GLN A 94 -2.49 0.74 3.25
C GLN A 94 -2.45 0.49 1.76
N LEU A 95 -1.25 0.45 1.21
CA LEU A 95 -1.03 0.16 -0.19
C LEU A 95 -0.61 -1.30 -0.31
N LEU A 96 -1.39 -2.07 -1.05
CA LEU A 96 -1.01 -3.43 -1.37
C LEU A 96 -0.27 -3.40 -2.69
N SER A 97 1.02 -3.74 -2.66
CA SER A 97 1.82 -3.77 -3.86
C SER A 97 1.34 -4.88 -4.77
N LEU A 98 1.03 -4.55 -6.01
CA LEU A 98 0.69 -5.54 -7.00
C LEU A 98 1.99 -6.17 -7.51
N ILE A 99 2.15 -6.30 -8.80
CA ILE A 99 3.29 -7.06 -9.31
C ILE A 99 4.47 -6.20 -9.72
N HIS A 100 4.34 -4.89 -9.62
CA HIS A 100 5.30 -4.02 -10.26
C HIS A 100 5.81 -2.96 -9.30
N ILE A 101 7.11 -2.99 -9.02
CA ILE A 101 7.80 -1.93 -8.32
C ILE A 101 8.97 -1.53 -9.19
N SER A 102 9.08 -0.24 -9.48
CA SER A 102 10.16 0.31 -10.25
C SER A 102 11.01 1.21 -9.38
N GLU A 103 12.32 1.09 -9.55
CA GLU A 103 13.23 2.02 -8.93
C GLU A 103 13.47 3.14 -9.95
N PRO A 104 12.96 4.34 -9.71
CA PRO A 104 13.13 5.39 -10.67
C PRO A 104 14.58 5.82 -10.73
N THR A 105 15.12 5.78 -11.91
CA THR A 105 16.42 6.39 -12.15
C THR A 105 16.14 7.78 -12.65
N ARG A 106 17.19 8.50 -12.92
CA ARG A 106 17.02 9.87 -13.33
C ARG A 106 16.20 10.06 -14.60
N ARG A 107 15.95 9.03 -15.35
CA ARG A 107 15.11 9.18 -16.53
C ARG A 107 14.14 8.06 -16.72
N SER A 108 13.98 7.29 -15.73
CA SER A 108 13.15 6.13 -15.82
C SER A 108 11.93 6.32 -14.97
N TYR A 109 10.85 6.45 -15.61
CA TYR A 109 9.58 6.44 -14.96
C TYR A 109 8.69 5.52 -15.65
N ILE A 110 7.85 4.97 -14.87
CA ILE A 110 6.93 4.01 -15.43
C ILE A 110 5.56 4.58 -15.43
#